data_ee0ca87d93d4c8ebedad720502fe0f73
#
_entry.id   ee0ca87d93d4c8ebedad720502fe0f73
#
_cell.length_a   1.000
_cell.length_b   1.000
_cell.length_c   1.000
_cell.angle_alpha   90.00
_cell.angle_beta   90.00
_cell.angle_gamma   90.00
#
_symmetry.space_group_name_H-M   'P 1'
#
loop_
_entity.id
_entity.type
_entity.pdbx_description
1 polymer ?
#
loop_
_entity_poly.entity_id
_entity_poly.type
_entity_poly.pdbx_seq_one_letter_code
_entity_poly.pdbx_strand_id
1 'polypeptide(L)'
;MTHQRLTHLYVIASLAVATIAPLRAQETAVTASGFVEDRQGAHVIGAFVDSLKLVMFEHGIRIAFQEKTRSQLGGPFWLDYSRSVHIPDQWEDTDSWPVNYIGHPIHGAAAGYIWLDHDRNAPLEFSRTRRYWATRGQAAAWAAAYSLQFEYGPLSEASIGNVGLNPATNGWVDHVVTPIGAFGLIVAEDALDKYLVKWAESRTTNPVYRFAFRIVFNPARTLSNTATGRWPWHRDDRPLRWRPSEN
;
A
#
# COMPACT_ATOMS: atom_id res chain seq x y z
N MET A 1 17.34 -26.00 18.15
CA MET A 1 17.08 -26.31 16.69
C MET A 1 16.24 -25.22 15.99
N THR A 2 16.37 -23.95 16.30
CA THR A 2 15.36 -22.94 15.92
C THR A 2 15.93 -21.70 15.25
N HIS A 3 17.17 -21.31 15.48
CA HIS A 3 17.72 -20.08 14.91
C HIS A 3 18.06 -20.16 13.39
N GLN A 4 18.51 -21.30 12.90
CA GLN A 4 18.86 -21.44 11.47
C GLN A 4 17.66 -21.46 10.51
N ARG A 5 16.48 -21.90 10.95
CA ARG A 5 15.28 -21.92 10.11
C ARG A 5 14.64 -20.53 9.90
N LEU A 6 14.76 -19.66 10.88
CA LEU A 6 14.26 -18.26 10.80
C LEU A 6 15.08 -17.43 9.81
N THR A 7 16.41 -17.59 9.80
CA THR A 7 17.27 -16.88 8.84
C THR A 7 16.95 -17.28 7.39
N HIS A 8 16.57 -18.54 7.14
CA HIS A 8 16.19 -18.98 5.79
C HIS A 8 14.83 -18.46 5.33
N LEU A 9 13.85 -18.24 6.24
CA LEU A 9 12.56 -17.67 5.86
C LEU A 9 12.67 -16.16 5.54
N TYR A 10 13.52 -15.44 6.25
CA TYR A 10 13.79 -14.02 5.93
C TYR A 10 14.48 -13.84 4.59
N VAL A 11 15.43 -14.70 4.28
CA VAL A 11 16.09 -14.73 2.97
C VAL A 11 15.08 -15.07 1.87
N ILE A 12 14.14 -15.98 2.14
CA ILE A 12 13.09 -16.38 1.18
C ILE A 12 12.04 -15.25 1.01
N ALA A 13 11.62 -14.58 2.07
CA ALA A 13 10.69 -13.45 1.96
C ALA A 13 11.35 -12.24 1.27
N SER A 14 12.61 -11.96 1.57
CA SER A 14 13.40 -10.93 0.90
C SER A 14 13.70 -11.26 -0.56
N LEU A 15 13.92 -12.54 -0.88
CA LEU A 15 14.08 -13.03 -2.25
C LEU A 15 12.76 -13.09 -3.03
N ALA A 16 11.62 -13.33 -2.37
CA ALA A 16 10.31 -13.29 -3.03
C ALA A 16 9.96 -11.89 -3.51
N VAL A 17 10.32 -10.83 -2.76
CA VAL A 17 10.21 -9.44 -3.21
C VAL A 17 11.15 -9.17 -4.40
N ALA A 18 12.32 -9.78 -4.44
CA ALA A 18 13.26 -9.64 -5.56
C ALA A 18 12.84 -10.45 -6.80
N THR A 19 12.10 -11.55 -6.65
CA THR A 19 11.65 -12.39 -7.77
C THR A 19 10.30 -11.98 -8.38
N ILE A 20 9.55 -11.08 -7.74
CA ILE A 20 8.37 -10.42 -8.30
C ILE A 20 8.77 -9.25 -9.23
N ALA A 21 10.05 -8.92 -9.30
CA ALA A 21 10.54 -8.03 -10.34
C ALA A 21 10.19 -8.62 -11.72
N PRO A 22 9.58 -7.84 -12.63
CA PRO A 22 9.12 -8.36 -13.91
C PRO A 22 10.28 -9.02 -14.64
N LEU A 23 10.09 -10.27 -15.05
CA LEU A 23 10.92 -10.96 -16.03
C LEU A 23 10.91 -10.16 -17.33
N ARG A 24 11.71 -9.12 -17.38
CA ARG A 24 12.23 -8.35 -18.50
C ARG A 24 12.65 -6.95 -18.05
N ALA A 25 13.69 -6.86 -17.24
CA ALA A 25 14.60 -5.72 -17.32
C ALA A 25 15.47 -5.99 -18.54
N GLN A 26 15.08 -5.51 -19.70
CA GLN A 26 15.96 -5.43 -20.84
C GLN A 26 16.89 -4.25 -20.55
N GLU A 27 18.15 -4.55 -20.17
CA GLU A 27 19.23 -3.56 -20.13
C GLU A 27 19.39 -2.99 -21.54
N THR A 28 18.93 -1.78 -21.75
CA THR A 28 19.28 -1.00 -22.93
C THR A 28 20.53 -0.18 -22.64
N ALA A 29 21.53 -0.37 -23.47
CA ALA A 29 22.81 0.29 -23.41
C ALA A 29 22.67 1.82 -23.46
N VAL A 30 23.38 2.51 -22.58
CA VAL A 30 23.53 3.98 -22.58
C VAL A 30 24.30 4.38 -23.81
N THR A 31 23.63 4.95 -24.80
CA THR A 31 24.29 5.70 -25.87
C THR A 31 24.55 7.13 -25.42
N ALA A 32 25.74 7.65 -25.73
CA ALA A 32 26.30 8.94 -25.28
C ALA A 32 25.64 10.19 -25.92
N SER A 33 24.35 10.16 -26.17
CA SER A 33 23.53 11.32 -26.55
C SER A 33 22.46 11.51 -25.49
N GLY A 34 22.66 12.44 -24.57
CA GLY A 34 21.91 12.81 -23.37
C GLY A 34 20.37 12.78 -23.34
N PHE A 35 19.72 11.82 -23.99
CA PHE A 35 18.32 11.53 -23.85
C PHE A 35 18.17 10.30 -22.94
N VAL A 36 17.57 10.50 -21.77
CA VAL A 36 17.12 9.41 -20.90
C VAL A 36 16.03 8.66 -21.67
N GLU A 37 16.39 7.47 -22.18
CA GLU A 37 15.43 6.58 -22.82
C GLU A 37 14.31 6.21 -21.83
N ASP A 38 13.08 6.37 -22.23
CA ASP A 38 11.87 6.19 -21.41
C ASP A 38 11.76 4.72 -20.96
N ARG A 39 12.17 4.44 -19.71
CA ARG A 39 12.09 3.11 -19.12
C ARG A 39 10.63 2.70 -19.04
N GLN A 40 10.23 1.75 -19.88
CA GLN A 40 8.90 1.14 -19.82
C GLN A 40 8.82 0.24 -18.56
N GLY A 41 7.82 0.44 -17.70
CA GLY A 41 7.53 -0.42 -16.54
C GLY A 41 7.40 0.35 -15.23
N ALA A 42 7.36 -0.41 -14.12
CA ALA A 42 7.20 0.14 -12.79
C ALA A 42 8.52 0.71 -12.23
N HIS A 43 8.44 1.88 -11.62
CA HIS A 43 9.56 2.51 -10.91
C HIS A 43 9.62 2.01 -9.46
N VAL A 44 10.19 0.83 -9.25
CA VAL A 44 10.21 0.10 -7.98
C VAL A 44 10.78 0.92 -6.81
N ILE A 45 11.89 1.65 -7.03
CA ILE A 45 12.52 2.46 -5.99
C ILE A 45 11.58 3.60 -5.55
N GLY A 46 10.89 4.25 -6.50
CA GLY A 46 9.90 5.27 -6.19
C GLY A 46 8.74 4.71 -5.36
N ALA A 47 8.19 3.58 -5.79
CA ALA A 47 7.13 2.88 -5.06
C ALA A 47 7.58 2.51 -3.62
N PHE A 48 8.81 2.04 -3.46
CA PHE A 48 9.37 1.72 -2.15
C PHE A 48 9.49 2.96 -1.24
N VAL A 49 10.05 4.06 -1.77
CA VAL A 49 10.18 5.32 -1.00
C VAL A 49 8.82 5.87 -0.60
N ASP A 50 7.83 5.84 -1.49
CA ASP A 50 6.49 6.31 -1.19
C ASP A 50 5.75 5.36 -0.22
N SER A 51 6.01 4.06 -0.28
CA SER A 51 5.52 3.11 0.72
C SER A 51 6.13 3.35 2.10
N LEU A 52 7.40 3.73 2.20
CA LEU A 52 7.99 4.15 3.48
C LEU A 52 7.32 5.42 4.05
N LYS A 53 6.94 6.38 3.18
CA LYS A 53 6.15 7.55 3.63
C LYS A 53 4.79 7.11 4.19
N LEU A 54 4.14 6.12 3.56
CA LEU A 54 2.88 5.56 4.07
C LEU A 54 3.09 4.91 5.45
N VAL A 55 4.13 4.07 5.64
CA VAL A 55 4.49 3.49 6.95
C VAL A 55 4.66 4.59 8.00
N MET A 56 5.44 5.63 7.68
CA MET A 56 5.67 6.74 8.63
C MET A 56 4.40 7.52 8.94
N PHE A 57 3.54 7.73 7.95
CA PHE A 57 2.24 8.39 8.11
C PHE A 57 1.33 7.59 9.04
N GLU A 58 1.22 6.28 8.84
CA GLU A 58 0.39 5.38 9.64
C GLU A 58 0.92 5.26 11.07
N HIS A 59 2.24 5.12 11.27
CA HIS A 59 2.83 5.15 12.61
C HIS A 59 2.62 6.51 13.29
N GLY A 60 2.67 7.61 12.55
CA GLY A 60 2.33 8.93 13.08
C GLY A 60 0.90 9.01 13.61
N ILE A 61 -0.07 8.48 12.86
CA ILE A 61 -1.48 8.38 13.30
C ILE A 61 -1.58 7.48 14.54
N ARG A 62 -0.93 6.33 14.56
CA ARG A 62 -0.95 5.41 15.71
C ARG A 62 -0.35 6.05 16.95
N ILE A 63 0.78 6.72 16.83
CA ILE A 63 1.39 7.48 17.95
C ILE A 63 0.44 8.58 18.44
N ALA A 64 -0.22 9.28 17.55
CA ALA A 64 -1.13 10.37 17.92
C ALA A 64 -2.39 9.87 18.64
N PHE A 65 -2.97 8.74 18.22
CA PHE A 65 -4.30 8.31 18.64
C PHE A 65 -4.33 7.00 19.45
N GLN A 66 -3.28 6.18 19.45
CA GLN A 66 -3.23 4.90 20.17
C GLN A 66 -2.30 4.97 21.39
N GLU A 67 -2.87 4.80 22.57
CA GLU A 67 -2.09 4.77 23.83
C GLU A 67 -1.16 3.56 23.88
N LYS A 68 -1.60 2.40 23.40
CA LYS A 68 -0.79 1.17 23.29
C LYS A 68 0.53 1.47 22.58
N THR A 69 0.49 2.12 21.41
CA THR A 69 1.69 2.48 20.64
C THR A 69 2.59 3.44 21.41
N ARG A 70 2.02 4.50 21.99
CA ARG A 70 2.82 5.46 22.78
C ARG A 70 3.54 4.83 23.95
N SER A 71 2.92 3.88 24.64
CA SER A 71 3.52 3.21 25.79
C SER A 71 4.71 2.32 25.43
N GLN A 72 4.82 1.88 24.17
CA GLN A 72 5.89 1.01 23.68
C GLN A 72 7.12 1.77 23.13
N LEU A 73 6.97 3.07 22.83
CA LEU A 73 8.04 3.86 22.19
C LEU A 73 9.32 4.02 23.03
N GLY A 74 9.27 3.78 24.33
CA GLY A 74 10.43 3.89 25.23
C GLY A 74 11.22 2.59 25.42
N GLY A 75 10.84 1.50 24.74
CA GLY A 75 11.44 0.19 24.89
C GLY A 75 12.79 0.03 24.17
N PRO A 76 13.50 -1.09 24.42
CA PRO A 76 14.75 -1.41 23.76
C PRO A 76 14.49 -1.93 22.32
N PHE A 77 14.39 -1.02 21.36
CA PHE A 77 14.00 -1.23 19.96
C PHE A 77 14.49 -2.56 19.32
N TRP A 78 15.81 -2.81 19.34
CA TRP A 78 16.37 -4.01 18.69
C TRP A 78 16.05 -5.29 19.45
N LEU A 79 15.93 -5.22 20.76
CA LEU A 79 15.59 -6.37 21.58
C LEU A 79 14.11 -6.73 21.39
N ASP A 80 13.24 -5.75 21.40
CA ASP A 80 11.79 -5.93 21.15
C ASP A 80 11.56 -6.46 19.75
N TYR A 81 12.19 -5.86 18.73
CA TYR A 81 12.15 -6.35 17.36
C TYR A 81 12.59 -7.82 17.25
N SER A 82 13.75 -8.17 17.84
CA SER A 82 14.26 -9.55 17.76
C SER A 82 13.37 -10.59 18.44
N ARG A 83 12.61 -10.17 19.45
CA ARG A 83 11.66 -11.03 20.19
C ARG A 83 10.29 -11.10 19.53
N SER A 84 9.88 -10.05 18.85
CA SER A 84 8.56 -9.94 18.25
C SER A 84 8.45 -10.67 16.94
N VAL A 85 9.56 -10.80 16.19
CA VAL A 85 9.54 -11.43 14.87
C VAL A 85 9.48 -12.95 14.98
N HIS A 86 8.30 -13.51 14.82
CA HIS A 86 8.08 -14.96 14.74
C HIS A 86 6.89 -15.29 13.82
N ILE A 87 6.82 -16.53 13.37
CA ILE A 87 5.72 -16.99 12.52
C ILE A 87 4.45 -17.09 13.39
N PRO A 88 3.31 -16.53 12.95
CA PRO A 88 2.04 -16.69 13.65
C PRO A 88 1.66 -18.17 13.76
N ASP A 89 1.08 -18.56 14.89
CA ASP A 89 0.54 -19.90 15.13
C ASP A 89 -1.00 -19.93 15.24
N GLN A 90 -1.63 -18.77 15.12
CA GLN A 90 -3.07 -18.58 15.21
C GLN A 90 -3.60 -17.66 14.10
N TRP A 91 -4.92 -17.63 13.93
CA TRP A 91 -5.56 -16.77 12.93
C TRP A 91 -5.67 -15.32 13.41
N GLU A 92 -6.24 -15.11 14.60
CA GLU A 92 -6.52 -13.79 15.16
C GLU A 92 -5.26 -13.17 15.82
N ASP A 93 -5.20 -11.84 15.87
CA ASP A 93 -4.10 -11.05 16.42
C ASP A 93 -4.49 -10.17 17.61
N THR A 94 -5.72 -10.31 18.13
CA THR A 94 -6.34 -9.49 19.17
C THR A 94 -6.84 -8.11 18.74
N ASP A 95 -6.61 -7.69 17.53
CA ASP A 95 -7.20 -6.46 17.01
C ASP A 95 -8.71 -6.62 16.76
N SER A 96 -9.43 -5.51 16.78
CA SER A 96 -10.87 -5.54 16.60
C SER A 96 -11.26 -5.90 15.15
N TRP A 97 -12.42 -6.53 14.96
CA TRP A 97 -12.91 -6.86 13.63
C TRP A 97 -12.84 -5.71 12.59
N PRO A 98 -13.20 -4.44 12.93
CA PRO A 98 -13.06 -3.35 11.97
C PRO A 98 -11.61 -3.05 11.58
N VAL A 99 -10.65 -3.27 12.47
CA VAL A 99 -9.22 -3.10 12.16
C VAL A 99 -8.81 -4.17 11.16
N ASN A 100 -9.05 -5.45 11.46
CA ASN A 100 -8.61 -6.57 10.62
C ASN A 100 -9.33 -6.64 9.27
N TYR A 101 -10.63 -6.39 9.22
CA TYR A 101 -11.43 -6.64 8.00
C TYR A 101 -11.83 -5.38 7.23
N ILE A 102 -11.55 -4.17 7.75
CA ILE A 102 -11.74 -2.90 7.05
C ILE A 102 -10.43 -2.12 6.98
N GLY A 103 -9.73 -1.96 8.11
CA GLY A 103 -8.49 -1.20 8.20
C GLY A 103 -7.38 -1.79 7.34
N HIS A 104 -7.08 -3.08 7.49
CA HIS A 104 -6.05 -3.77 6.72
C HIS A 104 -6.30 -3.80 5.20
N PRO A 105 -7.52 -4.05 4.70
CA PRO A 105 -7.84 -3.82 3.28
C PRO A 105 -7.56 -2.41 2.77
N ILE A 106 -7.92 -1.37 3.53
CA ILE A 106 -7.68 0.04 3.14
C ILE A 106 -6.17 0.34 3.12
N HIS A 107 -5.46 -0.05 4.15
CA HIS A 107 -4.01 0.05 4.28
C HIS A 107 -3.28 -0.65 3.12
N GLY A 108 -3.59 -1.92 2.88
CA GLY A 108 -3.01 -2.67 1.77
C GLY A 108 -3.36 -2.07 0.39
N ALA A 109 -4.60 -1.61 0.19
CA ALA A 109 -5.01 -0.97 -1.04
C ALA A 109 -4.30 0.38 -1.26
N ALA A 110 -4.03 1.15 -0.19
CA ALA A 110 -3.24 2.38 -0.30
C ALA A 110 -1.81 2.08 -0.78
N ALA A 111 -1.15 1.06 -0.24
CA ALA A 111 0.14 0.59 -0.73
C ALA A 111 0.07 0.09 -2.19
N GLY A 112 -1.02 -0.61 -2.54
CA GLY A 112 -1.28 -1.04 -3.91
C GLY A 112 -1.45 0.13 -4.89
N TYR A 113 -2.12 1.21 -4.49
CA TYR A 113 -2.22 2.43 -5.30
C TYR A 113 -0.87 3.13 -5.46
N ILE A 114 -0.01 3.14 -4.44
CA ILE A 114 1.37 3.63 -4.59
C ILE A 114 2.09 2.84 -5.69
N TRP A 115 1.98 1.51 -5.71
CA TRP A 115 2.55 0.72 -6.79
C TRP A 115 2.00 1.11 -8.16
N LEU A 116 0.67 1.24 -8.30
CA LEU A 116 0.00 1.60 -9.56
C LEU A 116 0.40 2.99 -10.06
N ASP A 117 0.63 3.94 -9.17
CA ASP A 117 1.10 5.29 -9.50
C ASP A 117 2.53 5.31 -10.04
N HIS A 118 3.32 4.29 -9.71
CA HIS A 118 4.69 4.10 -10.19
C HIS A 118 4.79 3.13 -11.38
N ASP A 119 3.68 2.51 -11.80
CA ASP A 119 3.62 1.64 -12.99
C ASP A 119 2.97 2.35 -14.17
N ARG A 120 3.80 2.86 -15.09
CA ARG A 120 3.35 3.52 -16.33
C ARG A 120 2.46 2.63 -17.21
N ASN A 121 2.50 1.33 -17.00
CA ASN A 121 1.67 0.38 -17.72
C ASN A 121 0.30 0.18 -17.08
N ALA A 122 0.05 0.66 -15.87
CA ALA A 122 -1.21 0.47 -15.18
C ALA A 122 -2.32 1.30 -15.83
N PRO A 123 -3.45 0.68 -16.24
CA PRO A 123 -4.61 1.43 -16.67
C PRO A 123 -5.15 2.29 -15.53
N LEU A 124 -5.46 3.57 -15.82
CA LEU A 124 -6.00 4.52 -14.84
C LEU A 124 -7.44 4.21 -14.42
N GLU A 125 -8.17 3.46 -15.25
CA GLU A 125 -9.58 3.15 -15.03
C GLU A 125 -9.84 1.66 -14.96
N PHE A 126 -10.92 1.29 -14.28
CA PHE A 126 -11.46 -0.06 -14.31
C PHE A 126 -11.68 -0.52 -15.76
N SER A 127 -11.15 -1.68 -16.10
CA SER A 127 -11.39 -2.32 -17.39
C SER A 127 -11.37 -3.85 -17.24
N ARG A 128 -11.91 -4.56 -18.27
CA ARG A 128 -11.91 -6.03 -18.27
C ARG A 128 -10.71 -6.61 -19.02
N THR A 129 -9.70 -5.80 -19.32
CA THR A 129 -8.53 -6.24 -20.09
C THR A 129 -7.58 -7.08 -19.23
N ARG A 130 -6.84 -8.00 -19.87
CA ARG A 130 -5.80 -8.78 -19.19
C ARG A 130 -4.77 -7.88 -18.51
N ARG A 131 -4.42 -6.75 -19.13
CA ARG A 131 -3.47 -5.78 -18.58
C ARG A 131 -3.97 -5.17 -17.26
N TYR A 132 -5.25 -4.79 -17.20
CA TYR A 132 -5.86 -4.27 -15.98
C TYR A 132 -5.72 -5.28 -14.83
N TRP A 133 -6.15 -6.52 -15.03
CA TRP A 133 -6.09 -7.54 -13.99
C TRP A 133 -4.67 -7.89 -13.57
N ALA A 134 -3.72 -7.93 -14.52
CA ALA A 134 -2.32 -8.19 -14.22
C ALA A 134 -1.71 -7.10 -13.33
N THR A 135 -1.95 -5.82 -13.64
CA THR A 135 -1.43 -4.70 -12.82
C THR A 135 -2.08 -4.65 -11.44
N ARG A 136 -3.37 -4.99 -11.28
CA ARG A 136 -4.03 -5.08 -9.97
C ARG A 136 -3.52 -6.29 -9.17
N GLY A 137 -3.21 -7.41 -9.81
CA GLY A 137 -2.50 -8.53 -9.18
C GLY A 137 -1.11 -8.15 -8.67
N GLN A 138 -0.35 -7.35 -9.43
CA GLN A 138 0.93 -6.81 -8.99
C GLN A 138 0.77 -5.84 -7.80
N ALA A 139 -0.24 -4.98 -7.82
CA ALA A 139 -0.56 -4.11 -6.70
C ALA A 139 -0.91 -4.89 -5.42
N ALA A 140 -1.65 -5.99 -5.54
CA ALA A 140 -1.93 -6.89 -4.41
C ALA A 140 -0.67 -7.59 -3.89
N ALA A 141 0.22 -8.03 -4.77
CA ALA A 141 1.52 -8.57 -4.37
C ALA A 141 2.40 -7.53 -3.65
N TRP A 142 2.36 -6.27 -4.12
CA TRP A 142 3.01 -5.16 -3.43
C TRP A 142 2.39 -4.90 -2.06
N ALA A 143 1.06 -4.93 -1.94
CA ALA A 143 0.34 -4.82 -0.67
C ALA A 143 0.74 -5.94 0.32
N ALA A 144 0.94 -7.18 -0.16
CA ALA A 144 1.45 -8.27 0.68
C ALA A 144 2.86 -8.00 1.20
N ALA A 145 3.76 -7.52 0.34
CA ALA A 145 5.12 -7.14 0.75
C ALA A 145 5.11 -5.97 1.73
N TYR A 146 4.23 -4.99 1.50
CA TYR A 146 4.03 -3.86 2.38
C TYR A 146 3.50 -4.30 3.76
N SER A 147 2.51 -5.20 3.80
CA SER A 147 1.98 -5.75 5.06
C SER A 147 3.09 -6.45 5.87
N LEU A 148 3.92 -7.28 5.22
CA LEU A 148 5.07 -7.91 5.89
C LEU A 148 6.06 -6.87 6.42
N GLN A 149 6.33 -5.80 5.67
CA GLN A 149 7.19 -4.71 6.13
C GLN A 149 6.58 -3.97 7.33
N PHE A 150 5.28 -3.74 7.30
CA PHE A 150 4.55 -3.04 8.36
C PHE A 150 4.53 -3.83 9.65
N GLU A 151 4.35 -5.16 9.58
CA GLU A 151 4.29 -6.03 10.76
C GLU A 151 5.69 -6.40 11.29
N TYR A 152 6.63 -6.75 10.42
CA TYR A 152 7.90 -7.37 10.81
C TYR A 152 9.15 -6.71 10.28
N GLY A 153 9.05 -5.70 9.43
CA GLY A 153 10.22 -5.03 8.87
C GLY A 153 10.93 -4.10 9.86
N PRO A 154 12.06 -3.54 9.50
CA PRO A 154 12.62 -2.39 10.22
C PRO A 154 11.62 -1.24 10.23
N LEU A 155 11.43 -0.56 11.35
CA LEU A 155 10.39 0.47 11.53
C LEU A 155 8.95 -0.09 11.42
N SER A 156 8.74 -1.30 11.91
CA SER A 156 7.45 -1.99 11.93
C SER A 156 6.80 -1.95 13.30
N GLU A 157 5.60 -2.52 13.38
CA GLU A 157 4.93 -2.75 14.67
C GLU A 157 5.74 -3.66 15.59
N ALA A 158 6.38 -4.69 15.04
CA ALA A 158 7.27 -5.56 15.81
C ALA A 158 8.45 -4.78 16.43
N SER A 159 8.97 -3.79 15.70
CA SER A 159 10.10 -3.00 16.18
C SER A 159 9.78 -2.06 17.35
N ILE A 160 8.52 -1.65 17.49
CA ILE A 160 8.02 -0.85 18.62
C ILE A 160 7.31 -1.69 19.69
N GLY A 161 7.33 -3.03 19.54
CA GLY A 161 6.78 -3.97 20.51
C GLY A 161 5.25 -4.11 20.51
N ASN A 162 4.55 -3.59 19.49
CA ASN A 162 3.09 -3.74 19.39
C ASN A 162 2.67 -5.15 18.97
N VAL A 163 3.46 -5.81 18.12
CA VAL A 163 3.17 -7.13 17.58
C VAL A 163 4.21 -8.13 18.03
N GLY A 164 3.77 -9.27 18.50
CA GLY A 164 4.61 -10.43 18.75
C GLY A 164 5.32 -10.51 20.09
N LEU A 165 5.48 -9.42 20.87
CA LEU A 165 5.97 -9.51 22.26
C LEU A 165 5.02 -10.33 23.13
N ASN A 166 3.73 -10.18 22.92
CA ASN A 166 2.71 -11.10 23.38
C ASN A 166 2.31 -12.00 22.19
N PRO A 167 2.49 -13.33 22.24
CA PRO A 167 2.16 -14.21 21.11
C PRO A 167 0.74 -14.05 20.60
N ALA A 168 -0.23 -13.70 21.47
CA ALA A 168 -1.61 -13.47 21.06
C ALA A 168 -1.82 -12.25 20.13
N THR A 169 -0.83 -11.36 20.01
CA THR A 169 -0.92 -10.18 19.12
C THR A 169 -0.36 -10.43 17.72
N ASN A 170 -0.03 -11.66 17.37
CA ASN A 170 0.53 -12.04 16.08
C ASN A 170 -0.36 -13.09 15.42
N GLY A 171 -1.09 -12.71 14.38
CA GLY A 171 -2.06 -13.55 13.69
C GLY A 171 -1.85 -13.61 12.19
N TRP A 172 -2.34 -14.69 11.56
CA TRP A 172 -2.35 -14.83 10.09
C TRP A 172 -3.33 -13.88 9.42
N VAL A 173 -4.30 -13.32 10.18
CA VAL A 173 -5.36 -12.47 9.64
C VAL A 173 -4.78 -11.33 8.80
N ASP A 174 -3.76 -10.63 9.28
CA ASP A 174 -3.18 -9.47 8.61
C ASP A 174 -2.46 -9.83 7.31
N HIS A 175 -1.77 -10.97 7.31
CA HIS A 175 -1.02 -11.43 6.14
C HIS A 175 -1.92 -11.96 5.02
N VAL A 176 -3.16 -12.34 5.33
CA VAL A 176 -4.13 -12.86 4.35
C VAL A 176 -5.15 -11.79 3.97
N VAL A 177 -5.72 -11.12 4.96
CA VAL A 177 -6.80 -10.14 4.72
C VAL A 177 -6.27 -8.88 4.05
N THR A 178 -5.06 -8.43 4.38
CA THR A 178 -4.46 -7.25 3.75
C THR A 178 -4.33 -7.40 2.23
N PRO A 179 -3.63 -8.39 1.67
CA PRO A 179 -3.47 -8.46 0.21
C PRO A 179 -4.75 -8.83 -0.53
N ILE A 180 -5.56 -9.74 0.02
CA ILE A 180 -6.82 -10.16 -0.63
C ILE A 180 -7.84 -9.02 -0.59
N GLY A 181 -7.98 -8.37 0.57
CA GLY A 181 -8.85 -7.23 0.75
C GLY A 181 -8.39 -6.02 -0.07
N ALA A 182 -7.07 -5.78 -0.14
CA ALA A 182 -6.50 -4.74 -1.00
C ALA A 182 -6.85 -4.95 -2.47
N PHE A 183 -6.71 -6.16 -3.00
CA PHE A 183 -7.10 -6.47 -4.37
C PHE A 183 -8.57 -6.15 -4.62
N GLY A 184 -9.47 -6.66 -3.76
CA GLY A 184 -10.91 -6.43 -3.87
C GLY A 184 -11.26 -4.94 -3.77
N LEU A 185 -10.66 -4.22 -2.82
CA LEU A 185 -10.92 -2.80 -2.60
C LEU A 185 -10.40 -1.93 -3.75
N ILE A 186 -9.19 -2.18 -4.28
CA ILE A 186 -8.69 -1.46 -5.46
C ILE A 186 -9.64 -1.62 -6.64
N VAL A 187 -10.09 -2.85 -6.91
CA VAL A 187 -11.03 -3.11 -8.01
C VAL A 187 -12.38 -2.42 -7.78
N ALA A 188 -12.89 -2.46 -6.55
CA ALA A 188 -14.12 -1.79 -6.17
C ALA A 188 -14.01 -0.26 -6.29
N GLU A 189 -12.94 0.34 -5.76
CA GLU A 189 -12.69 1.78 -5.87
C GLU A 189 -12.52 2.24 -7.32
N ASP A 190 -11.79 1.49 -8.15
CA ASP A 190 -11.62 1.78 -9.57
C ASP A 190 -12.97 1.74 -10.30
N ALA A 191 -13.83 0.76 -9.98
CA ALA A 191 -15.17 0.66 -10.56
C ALA A 191 -16.07 1.81 -10.06
N LEU A 192 -16.05 2.11 -8.77
CA LEU A 192 -16.79 3.25 -8.20
C LEU A 192 -16.31 4.57 -8.79
N ASP A 193 -15.01 4.75 -8.94
CA ASP A 193 -14.46 5.97 -9.57
C ASP A 193 -14.96 6.14 -11.01
N LYS A 194 -14.94 5.06 -11.79
CA LYS A 194 -15.37 5.07 -13.19
C LYS A 194 -16.88 5.31 -13.34
N TYR A 195 -17.70 4.57 -12.60
CA TYR A 195 -19.14 4.52 -12.87
C TYR A 195 -19.95 5.48 -12.01
N LEU A 196 -19.50 5.76 -10.77
CA LEU A 196 -20.21 6.59 -9.81
C LEU A 196 -19.59 7.97 -9.68
N VAL A 197 -18.28 8.06 -9.36
CA VAL A 197 -17.62 9.34 -9.08
C VAL A 197 -17.57 10.20 -10.32
N LYS A 198 -17.14 9.67 -11.47
CA LYS A 198 -17.15 10.40 -12.76
C LYS A 198 -18.54 10.82 -13.17
N TRP A 199 -19.53 9.96 -12.97
CA TRP A 199 -20.93 10.31 -13.25
C TRP A 199 -21.40 11.46 -12.35
N ALA A 200 -21.15 11.42 -11.05
CA ALA A 200 -21.51 12.49 -10.12
C ALA A 200 -20.78 13.80 -10.47
N GLU A 201 -19.49 13.72 -10.80
CA GLU A 201 -18.68 14.88 -11.21
C GLU A 201 -19.18 15.52 -12.52
N SER A 202 -19.76 14.73 -13.43
CA SER A 202 -20.36 15.28 -14.67
C SER A 202 -21.65 16.08 -14.42
N ARG A 203 -22.29 15.89 -13.27
CA ARG A 203 -23.55 16.56 -12.88
C ARG A 203 -23.33 17.83 -12.06
N THR A 204 -22.10 18.13 -11.64
CA THR A 204 -21.81 19.29 -10.81
C THR A 204 -20.47 19.92 -11.13
N THR A 205 -20.40 21.24 -11.09
CA THR A 205 -19.15 22.01 -11.12
C THR A 205 -18.67 22.40 -9.71
N ASN A 206 -19.47 22.12 -8.68
CA ASN A 206 -19.14 22.47 -7.31
C ASN A 206 -17.98 21.57 -6.81
N PRO A 207 -16.82 22.19 -6.46
CA PRO A 207 -15.64 21.44 -6.04
C PRO A 207 -15.83 20.70 -4.71
N VAL A 208 -16.74 21.14 -3.84
CA VAL A 208 -17.01 20.50 -2.55
C VAL A 208 -17.68 19.14 -2.76
N TYR A 209 -18.68 19.08 -3.63
CA TYR A 209 -19.32 17.79 -3.96
C TYR A 209 -18.33 16.83 -4.64
N ARG A 210 -17.55 17.31 -5.61
CA ARG A 210 -16.52 16.50 -6.27
C ARG A 210 -15.50 15.96 -5.27
N PHE A 211 -15.01 16.79 -4.38
CA PHE A 211 -14.13 16.42 -3.27
C PHE A 211 -14.76 15.33 -2.40
N ALA A 212 -16.00 15.54 -1.94
CA ALA A 212 -16.70 14.59 -1.08
C ALA A 212 -16.86 13.21 -1.75
N PHE A 213 -17.29 13.16 -3.01
CA PHE A 213 -17.42 11.91 -3.76
C PHE A 213 -16.08 11.17 -3.90
N ARG A 214 -15.00 11.88 -4.22
CA ARG A 214 -13.68 11.24 -4.34
C ARG A 214 -13.21 10.63 -3.02
N ILE A 215 -13.38 11.30 -1.90
CA ILE A 215 -12.93 10.80 -0.59
C ILE A 215 -13.80 9.65 -0.10
N VAL A 216 -15.11 9.78 -0.18
CA VAL A 216 -16.04 8.77 0.35
C VAL A 216 -15.96 7.46 -0.43
N PHE A 217 -15.85 7.53 -1.76
CA PHE A 217 -15.87 6.34 -2.61
C PHE A 217 -14.50 5.79 -3.00
N ASN A 218 -13.41 6.49 -2.62
CA ASN A 218 -12.05 6.01 -2.84
C ASN A 218 -11.15 6.26 -1.61
N PRO A 219 -11.46 5.69 -0.45
CA PRO A 219 -10.73 5.94 0.79
C PRO A 219 -9.26 5.48 0.72
N ALA A 220 -8.97 4.32 0.10
CA ALA A 220 -7.61 3.82 0.00
C ALA A 220 -6.75 4.69 -0.95
N ARG A 221 -7.29 5.12 -2.08
CA ARG A 221 -6.61 6.08 -2.97
C ARG A 221 -6.40 7.44 -2.29
N THR A 222 -7.35 7.88 -1.48
CA THR A 222 -7.25 9.09 -0.66
C THR A 222 -6.10 9.00 0.35
N LEU A 223 -5.97 7.85 1.03
CA LEU A 223 -4.89 7.57 1.96
C LEU A 223 -3.53 7.56 1.25
N SER A 224 -3.41 6.84 0.12
CA SER A 224 -2.22 6.81 -0.72
C SER A 224 -1.76 8.22 -1.12
N ASN A 225 -2.66 9.03 -1.68
CA ASN A 225 -2.37 10.41 -2.06
C ASN A 225 -1.86 11.23 -0.87
N THR A 226 -2.54 11.16 0.28
CA THR A 226 -2.18 11.93 1.47
C THR A 226 -0.79 11.55 1.99
N ALA A 227 -0.52 10.26 2.10
CA ALA A 227 0.76 9.74 2.58
C ALA A 227 1.93 10.10 1.66
N THR A 228 1.69 10.18 0.35
CA THR A 228 2.72 10.55 -0.64
C THR A 228 2.85 12.06 -0.87
N GLY A 229 2.11 12.88 -0.10
CA GLY A 229 2.17 14.36 -0.17
C GLY A 229 1.36 14.96 -1.31
N ARG A 230 0.47 14.20 -1.93
CA ARG A 230 -0.51 14.71 -2.89
C ARG A 230 -1.79 15.16 -2.18
N TRP A 231 -2.59 15.95 -2.88
CA TRP A 231 -3.92 16.28 -2.37
C TRP A 231 -4.77 15.00 -2.24
N PRO A 232 -5.51 14.80 -1.15
CA PRO A 232 -6.31 13.58 -0.93
C PRO A 232 -7.24 13.22 -2.10
N TRP A 233 -7.76 14.21 -2.77
CA TRP A 233 -8.68 14.09 -3.91
C TRP A 233 -7.98 14.06 -5.27
N HIS A 234 -6.65 13.99 -5.32
CA HIS A 234 -5.90 14.02 -6.59
C HIS A 234 -6.32 12.89 -7.54
N ARG A 235 -6.39 13.22 -8.83
CA ARG A 235 -6.57 12.30 -9.96
C ARG A 235 -5.73 12.81 -11.13
N ASP A 236 -4.94 11.93 -11.74
CA ASP A 236 -4.05 12.29 -12.85
C ASP A 236 -4.83 12.63 -14.13
N ASP A 237 -6.02 12.03 -14.31
CA ASP A 237 -6.85 12.18 -15.49
C ASP A 237 -7.79 13.39 -15.43
N ARG A 238 -7.99 13.99 -14.26
CA ARG A 238 -8.96 15.10 -14.13
C ARG A 238 -8.75 16.00 -12.91
N PRO A 239 -8.77 17.35 -13.10
CA PRO A 239 -8.69 18.29 -11.99
C PRO A 239 -9.96 18.28 -11.14
N LEU A 240 -9.85 18.72 -9.86
CA LEU A 240 -11.03 18.91 -9.00
C LEU A 240 -11.95 20.02 -9.52
N ARG A 241 -11.36 21.15 -9.97
CA ARG A 241 -12.09 22.26 -10.57
C ARG A 241 -12.14 22.08 -12.07
N TRP A 242 -13.36 22.02 -12.62
CA TRP A 242 -13.54 22.11 -14.05
C TRP A 242 -13.28 23.57 -14.48
N ARG A 243 -12.35 23.79 -15.39
CA ARG A 243 -12.23 25.05 -16.11
C ARG A 243 -12.95 24.85 -17.42
N PRO A 244 -13.94 25.70 -17.79
CA PRO A 244 -14.45 25.71 -19.15
C PRO A 244 -13.24 25.87 -20.09
N SER A 245 -13.18 25.06 -21.16
CA SER A 245 -12.27 25.37 -22.25
C SER A 245 -12.64 26.76 -22.75
N GLU A 246 -11.72 27.72 -22.63
CA GLU A 246 -11.84 28.97 -23.36
C GLU A 246 -11.79 28.59 -24.85
N ASN A 247 -12.98 28.56 -25.49
CA ASN A 247 -13.11 28.46 -26.94
C ASN A 247 -12.87 29.84 -27.53
#